data_00eb8499775bb7f2e8a324cb9f46e6a5
#
_entry.id   00eb8499775bb7f2e8a324cb9f46e6a5
#
_cell.length_a   1.000
_cell.length_b   1.000
_cell.length_c   1.000
_cell.angle_alpha   90.00
_cell.angle_beta   90.00
_cell.angle_gamma   90.00
#
_symmetry.space_group_name_H-M   'P 1'
#
loop_
_entity.id
_entity.type
_entity.pdbx_description
1 polymer ?
#
loop_
_entity_poly.entity_id
_entity_poly.type
_entity_poly.pdbx_seq_one_letter_code
_entity_poly.pdbx_strand_id
1 'polypeptide(L)'
;MTRIRARFLLSVLAAAPFSFAQRGPIDQQLTFAPYHASGIYDVGETVGWTVTPGPVTPTYAYKWTIRRNNAVVLREGKLDLSSGKDKIEITGEQPEMIYVAIEPSANLVADASAPGVAAGYVGGNTGRNNGLYAVGAAVAPAKLGLSTPRPDDFDAFWEGKLAAQAKVPINPVLTPVQTDVADVELSIFELDALGSQTHGYIAKPAKEGKFPGLLQLQYAGVYALNARDAAQRAAEGWLFINVDSHDKLPSDASGYIPRNYQAIGNTDREKSYFLNMYLRDSRALDYVLTRPDWDGKTIVLTGGSMGGQQSLALAGLRPGKITAVLVCVPAGADTNGDLHGRKAGYPNWPSDNPDVMKTALYFDTVNFAPRIKVPVLAGMGFIDTISPPAGVWTALNQIPGPKEPLPMIESEHDNLTPQKGRACPTRTREILDLLLKGGEFKPDELKP
;
A
#
# COMPACT_ATOMS: atom_id res chain seq x y z
N MET A 1 40.03 23.56 -57.15
CA MET A 1 40.01 22.68 -55.96
C MET A 1 39.22 23.44 -54.88
N THR A 2 37.92 23.16 -54.85
CA THR A 2 36.97 23.91 -54.00
C THR A 2 36.65 23.06 -52.75
N ARG A 3 37.01 23.52 -51.60
CA ARG A 3 36.72 22.85 -50.31
C ARG A 3 35.28 23.15 -49.85
N ILE A 4 34.44 22.16 -49.86
CA ILE A 4 33.09 22.19 -49.27
C ILE A 4 33.24 21.99 -47.74
N ARG A 5 32.84 22.97 -46.93
CA ARG A 5 32.69 22.85 -45.48
C ARG A 5 31.26 22.37 -45.17
N ALA A 6 31.15 21.15 -44.70
CA ALA A 6 29.89 20.64 -44.12
C ALA A 6 29.68 21.28 -42.74
N ARG A 7 28.57 21.99 -42.56
CA ARG A 7 28.10 22.46 -41.26
C ARG A 7 27.21 21.36 -40.65
N PHE A 8 27.66 20.74 -39.57
CA PHE A 8 26.80 19.92 -38.73
C PHE A 8 25.89 20.84 -37.91
N LEU A 9 24.60 20.79 -38.13
CA LEU A 9 23.59 21.32 -37.22
C LEU A 9 23.42 20.32 -36.07
N LEU A 10 23.84 20.69 -34.87
CA LEU A 10 23.48 20.02 -33.64
C LEU A 10 22.05 20.43 -33.31
N SER A 11 21.08 19.55 -33.53
CA SER A 11 19.73 19.70 -33.02
C SER A 11 19.73 19.28 -31.52
N VAL A 12 19.72 20.29 -30.65
CA VAL A 12 19.46 20.11 -29.23
C VAL A 12 17.98 19.76 -29.09
N LEU A 13 17.70 18.47 -28.86
CA LEU A 13 16.39 18.06 -28.35
C LEU A 13 16.28 18.60 -26.93
N ALA A 14 15.52 19.67 -26.75
CA ALA A 14 15.08 20.10 -25.45
C ALA A 14 14.16 19.04 -24.86
N ALA A 15 14.61 18.31 -23.84
CA ALA A 15 13.75 17.49 -23.02
C ALA A 15 12.68 18.38 -22.38
N ALA A 16 11.45 18.24 -22.81
CA ALA A 16 10.32 18.90 -22.17
C ALA A 16 10.28 18.45 -20.69
N PRO A 17 10.20 19.39 -19.73
CA PRO A 17 10.01 19.01 -18.33
C PRO A 17 8.68 18.26 -18.24
N PHE A 18 8.70 17.09 -17.58
CA PHE A 18 7.47 16.41 -17.17
C PHE A 18 6.69 17.41 -16.30
N SER A 19 5.72 18.07 -16.92
CA SER A 19 4.71 18.86 -16.26
C SER A 19 3.89 17.90 -15.42
N PHE A 20 4.11 17.91 -14.09
CA PHE A 20 3.10 17.39 -13.17
C PHE A 20 1.80 18.11 -13.53
N ALA A 21 0.82 17.34 -13.98
CA ALA A 21 -0.50 17.88 -14.29
C ALA A 21 -0.97 18.65 -13.06
N GLN A 22 -1.04 19.97 -13.14
CA GLN A 22 -1.73 20.78 -12.14
C GLN A 22 -3.14 20.22 -12.05
N ARG A 23 -3.53 19.78 -10.84
CA ARG A 23 -4.93 19.43 -10.57
C ARG A 23 -5.79 20.60 -11.04
N GLY A 24 -6.85 20.29 -11.77
CA GLY A 24 -7.70 21.32 -12.32
C GLY A 24 -8.34 22.18 -11.23
N PRO A 25 -8.89 23.35 -11.57
CA PRO A 25 -9.46 24.33 -10.62
C PRO A 25 -10.55 23.77 -9.69
N ILE A 26 -11.13 22.61 -10.00
CA ILE A 26 -12.13 21.92 -9.16
C ILE A 26 -11.60 21.59 -7.77
N ASP A 27 -10.34 21.16 -7.62
CA ASP A 27 -9.75 20.73 -6.34
C ASP A 27 -9.69 21.83 -5.27
N GLN A 28 -9.92 23.08 -5.63
CA GLN A 28 -9.82 24.23 -4.75
C GLN A 28 -11.16 24.94 -4.50
N GLN A 29 -12.26 24.39 -5.02
CA GLN A 29 -13.58 25.04 -4.89
C GLN A 29 -14.27 24.78 -3.56
N LEU A 30 -13.92 23.70 -2.86
CA LEU A 30 -14.52 23.31 -1.59
C LEU A 30 -13.44 23.03 -0.55
N THR A 31 -13.76 23.34 0.70
CA THR A 31 -12.97 22.98 1.89
C THR A 31 -13.83 22.19 2.85
N PHE A 32 -13.28 21.16 3.44
CA PHE A 32 -13.94 20.25 4.36
C PHE A 32 -13.26 20.27 5.72
N ALA A 33 -14.00 20.58 6.78
CA ALA A 33 -13.52 20.53 8.16
C ALA A 33 -14.27 19.41 8.91
N PRO A 34 -13.60 18.30 9.27
CA PRO A 34 -14.25 17.22 9.99
C PRO A 34 -14.63 17.68 11.40
N TYR A 35 -15.67 17.08 11.99
CA TYR A 35 -16.10 17.40 13.36
C TYR A 35 -15.06 16.93 14.39
N HIS A 36 -14.41 15.79 14.13
CA HIS A 36 -13.25 15.32 14.88
C HIS A 36 -11.99 15.37 14.02
N ALA A 37 -10.96 16.05 14.50
CA ALA A 37 -9.68 16.15 13.75
C ALA A 37 -8.99 14.80 13.55
N SER A 38 -9.24 13.81 14.41
CA SER A 38 -8.78 12.43 14.26
C SER A 38 -9.53 11.67 13.15
N GLY A 39 -10.72 12.14 12.74
CA GLY A 39 -11.62 11.41 11.85
C GLY A 39 -12.22 10.15 12.49
N ILE A 40 -12.08 9.97 13.81
CA ILE A 40 -12.54 8.79 14.55
C ILE A 40 -13.67 9.18 15.49
N TYR A 41 -14.70 8.34 15.51
CA TYR A 41 -15.95 8.56 16.25
C TYR A 41 -16.36 7.29 16.99
N ASP A 42 -17.15 7.44 18.04
CA ASP A 42 -17.82 6.32 18.70
C ASP A 42 -19.15 5.98 18.01
N VAL A 43 -19.66 4.76 18.29
CA VAL A 43 -21.00 4.35 17.82
C VAL A 43 -22.04 5.25 18.49
N GLY A 44 -22.96 5.76 17.70
CA GLY A 44 -24.01 6.71 18.14
C GLY A 44 -23.62 8.18 17.98
N GLU A 45 -22.37 8.50 17.68
CA GLU A 45 -21.95 9.87 17.41
C GLU A 45 -22.33 10.34 16.01
N THR A 46 -22.44 11.67 15.86
CA THR A 46 -22.61 12.30 14.56
C THR A 46 -21.26 12.46 13.88
N VAL A 47 -21.03 11.67 12.84
CA VAL A 47 -19.92 11.81 11.89
C VAL A 47 -20.25 12.93 10.90
N GLY A 48 -19.36 13.90 10.71
CA GLY A 48 -19.67 14.97 9.78
C GLY A 48 -18.54 15.91 9.44
N TRP A 49 -18.82 16.73 8.45
CA TRP A 49 -17.93 17.77 7.94
C TRP A 49 -18.69 19.07 7.74
N THR A 50 -18.11 20.17 8.16
CA THR A 50 -18.51 21.49 7.68
C THR A 50 -17.87 21.72 6.32
N VAL A 51 -18.66 22.05 5.32
CA VAL A 51 -18.22 22.35 3.95
C VAL A 51 -18.34 23.85 3.71
N THR A 52 -17.26 24.44 3.23
CA THR A 52 -17.21 25.86 2.88
C THR A 52 -16.66 26.05 1.46
N PRO A 53 -16.96 27.18 0.78
CA PRO A 53 -16.23 27.55 -0.41
C PRO A 53 -14.72 27.57 -0.15
N GLY A 54 -13.98 27.05 -1.09
CA GLY A 54 -12.51 27.05 -1.07
C GLY A 54 -11.92 28.37 -1.61
N PRO A 55 -10.61 28.42 -1.81
CA PRO A 55 -9.93 29.62 -2.34
C PRO A 55 -10.34 29.95 -3.79
N VAL A 56 -10.85 28.97 -4.53
CA VAL A 56 -11.45 29.18 -5.85
C VAL A 56 -12.99 29.17 -5.71
N THR A 57 -13.64 30.18 -6.23
CA THR A 57 -15.11 30.28 -6.18
C THR A 57 -15.76 29.07 -6.85
N PRO A 58 -16.71 28.38 -6.18
CA PRO A 58 -17.42 27.26 -6.77
C PRO A 58 -18.12 27.63 -8.06
N THR A 59 -17.85 26.90 -9.14
CA THR A 59 -18.48 27.04 -10.45
C THR A 59 -19.49 25.94 -10.73
N TYR A 60 -19.62 24.98 -9.82
CA TYR A 60 -20.53 23.84 -9.93
C TYR A 60 -21.45 23.77 -8.72
N ALA A 61 -22.66 23.29 -8.95
CA ALA A 61 -23.45 22.68 -7.88
C ALA A 61 -22.92 21.29 -7.61
N TYR A 62 -22.89 20.88 -6.35
CA TYR A 62 -22.37 19.61 -5.92
C TYR A 62 -23.45 18.73 -5.33
N LYS A 63 -23.38 17.44 -5.63
CA LYS A 63 -24.09 16.37 -4.93
C LYS A 63 -23.11 15.54 -4.11
N TRP A 64 -23.58 14.90 -3.06
CA TRP A 64 -22.77 13.99 -2.25
C TRP A 64 -23.50 12.69 -1.98
N THR A 65 -22.72 11.62 -1.81
CA THR A 65 -23.18 10.28 -1.49
C THR A 65 -22.36 9.73 -0.33
N ILE A 66 -23.02 9.43 0.80
CA ILE A 66 -22.42 8.78 1.95
C ILE A 66 -22.56 7.27 1.78
N ARG A 67 -21.43 6.56 1.94
CA ARG A 67 -21.38 5.09 1.86
C ARG A 67 -20.75 4.49 3.11
N ARG A 68 -21.36 3.40 3.58
CA ARG A 68 -20.71 2.50 4.56
C ARG A 68 -19.63 1.68 3.85
N ASN A 69 -18.43 1.63 4.42
CA ASN A 69 -17.29 0.86 3.94
C ASN A 69 -17.02 1.04 2.44
N ASN A 70 -17.33 2.22 1.91
CA ASN A 70 -17.28 2.58 0.49
C ASN A 70 -18.04 1.61 -0.46
N ALA A 71 -19.04 0.90 0.03
CA ALA A 71 -19.86 -0.04 -0.72
C ALA A 71 -21.36 0.30 -0.64
N VAL A 72 -21.94 0.31 0.53
CA VAL A 72 -23.38 0.45 0.74
C VAL A 72 -23.76 1.93 0.83
N VAL A 73 -24.63 2.40 -0.06
CA VAL A 73 -25.16 3.76 -0.01
C VAL A 73 -26.08 3.92 1.21
N LEU A 74 -25.79 4.87 2.07
CA LEU A 74 -26.56 5.18 3.27
C LEU A 74 -27.43 6.42 3.06
N ARG A 75 -26.88 7.46 2.41
CA ARG A 75 -27.57 8.74 2.23
C ARG A 75 -26.98 9.50 1.04
N GLU A 76 -27.82 10.29 0.39
CA GLU A 76 -27.44 11.19 -0.68
C GLU A 76 -28.02 12.58 -0.44
N GLY A 77 -27.38 13.60 -1.01
CA GLY A 77 -27.86 14.97 -0.92
C GLY A 77 -27.14 15.91 -1.88
N LYS A 78 -27.48 17.19 -1.75
CA LYS A 78 -26.84 18.28 -2.50
C LYS A 78 -26.27 19.28 -1.51
N LEU A 79 -25.19 19.96 -1.88
CA LEU A 79 -24.66 21.07 -1.09
C LEU A 79 -25.45 22.34 -1.39
N ASP A 80 -25.81 23.05 -0.33
CA ASP A 80 -26.33 24.42 -0.39
C ASP A 80 -25.34 25.38 0.30
N LEU A 81 -24.55 26.05 -0.51
CA LEU A 81 -23.54 27.00 -0.04
C LEU A 81 -24.03 28.44 -0.05
N SER A 82 -25.35 28.69 -0.21
CA SER A 82 -25.94 30.04 -0.25
C SER A 82 -25.72 30.86 1.01
N SER A 83 -25.60 30.17 2.18
CA SER A 83 -25.29 30.79 3.46
C SER A 83 -23.77 30.87 3.74
N GLY A 84 -22.92 30.54 2.76
CA GLY A 84 -21.46 30.48 2.92
C GLY A 84 -20.94 29.18 3.53
N LYS A 85 -21.77 28.26 3.98
CA LYS A 85 -21.39 26.93 4.49
C LYS A 85 -22.57 25.97 4.44
N ASP A 86 -22.23 24.68 4.41
CA ASP A 86 -23.19 23.57 4.53
C ASP A 86 -22.56 22.44 5.38
N LYS A 87 -23.30 21.37 5.59
CA LYS A 87 -22.89 20.19 6.35
C LYS A 87 -23.15 18.92 5.57
N ILE A 88 -22.25 17.97 5.71
CA ILE A 88 -22.47 16.55 5.36
C ILE A 88 -22.34 15.76 6.63
N GLU A 89 -23.42 15.11 7.07
CA GLU A 89 -23.43 14.42 8.37
C GLU A 89 -24.32 13.18 8.36
N ILE A 90 -23.94 12.20 9.20
CA ILE A 90 -24.67 10.97 9.46
C ILE A 90 -24.36 10.46 10.86
N THR A 91 -25.29 9.74 11.50
CA THR A 91 -25.00 9.03 12.75
C THR A 91 -24.33 7.69 12.43
N GLY A 92 -23.19 7.40 13.04
CA GLY A 92 -22.50 6.11 12.98
C GLY A 92 -23.20 5.09 13.84
N GLU A 93 -23.85 4.09 13.23
CA GLU A 93 -24.71 3.14 13.97
C GLU A 93 -23.97 1.87 14.43
N GLN A 94 -22.81 1.58 13.86
CA GLN A 94 -22.02 0.37 14.10
C GLN A 94 -20.55 0.60 13.77
N PRO A 95 -19.63 -0.32 14.11
CA PRO A 95 -18.26 -0.26 13.63
C PRO A 95 -18.21 -0.28 12.09
N GLU A 96 -17.72 0.81 11.48
CA GLU A 96 -17.73 1.00 10.03
C GLU A 96 -16.77 2.10 9.60
N MET A 97 -16.42 2.11 8.32
CA MET A 97 -15.81 3.27 7.67
C MET A 97 -16.91 4.06 6.95
N ILE A 98 -16.91 5.36 7.12
CA ILE A 98 -17.76 6.28 6.37
C ILE A 98 -16.93 6.87 5.23
N TYR A 99 -17.41 6.71 4.02
CA TYR A 99 -16.83 7.29 2.80
C TYR A 99 -17.86 8.23 2.16
N VAL A 100 -17.47 9.46 1.86
CA VAL A 100 -18.32 10.42 1.17
C VAL A 100 -17.68 10.80 -0.14
N ALA A 101 -18.38 10.56 -1.25
CA ALA A 101 -18.03 11.09 -2.56
C ALA A 101 -18.79 12.40 -2.78
N ILE A 102 -18.11 13.43 -3.26
CA ILE A 102 -18.72 14.73 -3.59
C ILE A 102 -18.41 15.03 -5.07
N GLU A 103 -19.46 15.16 -5.89
CA GLU A 103 -19.37 15.24 -7.35
C GLU A 103 -20.05 16.51 -7.88
N PRO A 104 -19.50 17.15 -8.93
CA PRO A 104 -20.21 18.18 -9.65
C PRO A 104 -21.52 17.62 -10.23
N SER A 105 -22.64 18.32 -10.05
CA SER A 105 -23.96 17.91 -10.56
C SER A 105 -24.48 18.81 -11.66
N ALA A 106 -24.08 20.09 -11.69
CA ALA A 106 -24.42 21.06 -12.72
C ALA A 106 -23.41 22.21 -12.70
N ASN A 107 -23.21 22.86 -13.86
CA ASN A 107 -22.47 24.12 -13.92
C ASN A 107 -23.32 25.24 -13.36
N LEU A 108 -22.78 26.08 -12.49
CA LEU A 108 -23.43 27.28 -11.98
C LEU A 108 -23.29 28.49 -12.93
N VAL A 109 -22.27 28.43 -13.82
CA VAL A 109 -21.98 29.48 -14.82
C VAL A 109 -22.33 28.94 -16.19
N ALA A 110 -23.19 29.66 -16.93
CA ALA A 110 -23.69 29.27 -18.27
C ALA A 110 -22.64 29.39 -19.39
N ASP A 111 -21.37 29.65 -19.09
CA ASP A 111 -20.34 29.85 -20.11
C ASP A 111 -19.76 28.52 -20.56
N ALA A 112 -20.02 28.15 -21.80
CA ALA A 112 -19.57 26.93 -22.46
C ALA A 112 -18.06 26.85 -22.73
N SER A 113 -17.29 27.86 -22.33
CA SER A 113 -15.82 27.92 -22.52
C SER A 113 -15.00 27.37 -21.33
N ALA A 114 -15.63 27.04 -20.19
CA ALA A 114 -14.97 26.25 -19.17
C ALA A 114 -14.60 24.87 -19.77
N PRO A 115 -13.35 24.36 -19.63
CA PRO A 115 -13.03 23.05 -20.14
C PRO A 115 -14.00 22.05 -19.52
N GLY A 116 -14.92 21.57 -20.36
CA GLY A 116 -16.00 20.69 -19.95
C GLY A 116 -15.42 19.49 -19.19
N VAL A 117 -16.03 19.16 -18.08
CA VAL A 117 -16.05 17.77 -17.65
C VAL A 117 -16.66 17.04 -18.84
N ALA A 118 -15.82 16.39 -19.65
CA ALA A 118 -16.26 15.69 -20.83
C ALA A 118 -17.42 14.77 -20.41
N ALA A 119 -18.55 14.91 -21.08
CA ALA A 119 -19.64 13.96 -20.96
C ALA A 119 -19.07 12.58 -21.34
N GLY A 120 -18.75 11.77 -20.38
CA GLY A 120 -17.98 10.54 -20.54
C GLY A 120 -17.01 10.21 -19.40
N TYR A 121 -16.90 11.07 -18.39
CA TYR A 121 -16.12 10.75 -17.18
C TYR A 121 -16.92 9.76 -16.31
N VAL A 122 -17.15 8.60 -16.88
CA VAL A 122 -17.48 7.39 -16.13
C VAL A 122 -16.19 6.98 -15.47
N GLY A 123 -16.13 7.03 -14.14
CA GLY A 123 -14.94 6.70 -13.38
C GLY A 123 -14.32 5.39 -13.86
N GLY A 124 -13.31 5.51 -14.72
CA GLY A 124 -12.42 4.40 -15.00
C GLY A 124 -11.76 4.06 -13.67
N ASN A 125 -11.61 2.78 -13.41
CA ASN A 125 -11.06 2.17 -12.21
C ASN A 125 -9.57 2.53 -12.03
N THR A 126 -9.22 3.78 -11.84
CA THR A 126 -7.84 4.29 -11.72
C THR A 126 -7.41 4.46 -10.28
N GLY A 127 -8.25 4.12 -9.29
CA GLY A 127 -7.94 4.26 -7.87
C GLY A 127 -7.73 5.69 -7.38
N ARG A 128 -7.91 6.68 -8.25
CA ARG A 128 -7.80 8.10 -7.94
C ARG A 128 -9.20 8.72 -7.94
N ASN A 129 -9.43 9.62 -6.98
CA ASN A 129 -10.68 10.43 -6.94
C ASN A 129 -10.67 11.49 -8.04
N ASN A 130 -10.53 11.10 -9.28
CA ASN A 130 -10.34 11.88 -10.51
C ASN A 130 -11.25 13.11 -10.63
N GLY A 131 -10.85 14.24 -10.04
CA GLY A 131 -11.64 15.48 -10.03
C GLY A 131 -12.87 15.45 -9.11
N LEU A 132 -13.02 14.40 -8.30
CA LEU A 132 -14.02 14.30 -7.24
C LEU A 132 -13.39 14.67 -5.91
N TYR A 133 -14.17 15.30 -5.03
CA TYR A 133 -13.80 15.35 -3.63
C TYR A 133 -14.22 14.06 -2.95
N ALA A 134 -13.38 13.60 -2.01
CA ALA A 134 -13.78 12.56 -1.09
C ALA A 134 -13.32 12.91 0.31
N VAL A 135 -14.12 12.51 1.30
CA VAL A 135 -13.76 12.58 2.71
C VAL A 135 -14.14 11.28 3.40
N GLY A 136 -13.36 10.91 4.42
CA GLY A 136 -13.53 9.66 5.12
C GLY A 136 -13.51 9.83 6.64
N ALA A 137 -14.19 8.93 7.33
CA ALA A 137 -14.18 8.82 8.78
C ALA A 137 -14.30 7.37 9.22
N ALA A 138 -13.94 7.08 10.46
CA ALA A 138 -14.03 5.77 11.08
C ALA A 138 -14.95 5.82 12.30
N VAL A 139 -15.87 4.87 12.43
CA VAL A 139 -16.72 4.67 13.60
C VAL A 139 -16.26 3.42 14.31
N ALA A 140 -15.81 3.55 15.55
CA ALA A 140 -15.31 2.48 16.40
C ALA A 140 -14.42 1.47 15.62
N PRO A 141 -13.39 1.91 14.87
CA PRO A 141 -12.67 1.07 13.93
C PRO A 141 -11.95 -0.12 14.59
N ALA A 142 -11.56 0.01 15.85
CA ALA A 142 -10.97 -1.07 16.64
C ALA A 142 -11.93 -2.27 16.86
N LYS A 143 -13.20 -2.11 16.54
CA LYS A 143 -14.24 -3.16 16.66
C LYS A 143 -14.63 -3.78 15.30
N LEU A 144 -14.00 -3.36 14.20
CA LEU A 144 -14.21 -4.00 12.89
C LEU A 144 -13.69 -5.45 12.94
N GLY A 145 -14.61 -6.40 12.74
CA GLY A 145 -14.31 -7.83 12.70
C GLY A 145 -14.15 -8.37 11.29
N LEU A 146 -13.74 -9.63 11.18
CA LEU A 146 -13.63 -10.38 9.93
C LEU A 146 -14.96 -10.40 9.17
N SER A 147 -14.92 -10.24 7.84
CA SER A 147 -16.09 -10.49 6.99
C SER A 147 -16.35 -11.98 6.82
N THR A 148 -15.29 -12.78 6.73
CA THR A 148 -15.38 -14.23 6.54
C THR A 148 -14.42 -14.93 7.52
N PRO A 149 -14.84 -16.05 8.16
CA PRO A 149 -13.99 -16.81 9.06
C PRO A 149 -12.73 -17.34 8.36
N ARG A 150 -11.64 -17.42 9.11
CA ARG A 150 -10.38 -18.03 8.69
C ARG A 150 -10.60 -19.52 8.41
N PRO A 151 -10.04 -20.09 7.31
CA PRO A 151 -10.12 -21.53 7.06
C PRO A 151 -9.47 -22.35 8.18
N ASP A 152 -10.13 -23.45 8.59
CA ASP A 152 -9.63 -24.33 9.66
C ASP A 152 -8.28 -24.95 9.33
N ASP A 153 -8.00 -25.24 8.06
CA ASP A 153 -6.77 -25.84 7.58
C ASP A 153 -5.72 -24.80 7.11
N PHE A 154 -5.93 -23.53 7.38
CA PHE A 154 -5.02 -22.44 6.95
C PHE A 154 -3.58 -22.66 7.47
N ASP A 155 -3.42 -22.97 8.75
CA ASP A 155 -2.10 -23.19 9.33
C ASP A 155 -1.44 -24.45 8.74
N ALA A 156 -2.16 -25.56 8.65
CA ALA A 156 -1.65 -26.80 8.08
C ALA A 156 -1.21 -26.62 6.60
N PHE A 157 -1.97 -25.85 5.81
CA PHE A 157 -1.61 -25.52 4.43
C PHE A 157 -0.26 -24.82 4.36
N TRP A 158 -0.09 -23.71 5.10
CA TRP A 158 1.13 -22.91 5.03
C TRP A 158 2.33 -23.59 5.68
N GLU A 159 2.15 -24.32 6.78
CA GLU A 159 3.18 -25.12 7.41
C GLU A 159 3.70 -26.21 6.47
N GLY A 160 2.80 -26.86 5.74
CA GLY A 160 3.15 -27.82 4.69
C GLY A 160 4.01 -27.19 3.58
N LYS A 161 3.65 -25.97 3.12
CA LYS A 161 4.43 -25.25 2.10
C LYS A 161 5.82 -24.83 2.60
N LEU A 162 5.89 -24.29 3.80
CA LEU A 162 7.16 -23.91 4.40
C LEU A 162 8.06 -25.13 4.66
N ALA A 163 7.49 -26.27 5.10
CA ALA A 163 8.22 -27.51 5.27
C ALA A 163 8.73 -28.08 3.93
N ALA A 164 7.96 -27.95 2.85
CA ALA A 164 8.41 -28.32 1.51
C ALA A 164 9.54 -27.41 1.04
N GLN A 165 9.43 -26.10 1.21
CA GLN A 165 10.46 -25.13 0.87
C GLN A 165 11.76 -25.37 1.64
N ALA A 166 11.69 -25.71 2.92
CA ALA A 166 12.87 -25.97 3.74
C ALA A 166 13.74 -27.13 3.22
N LYS A 167 13.19 -28.02 2.40
CA LYS A 167 13.91 -29.13 1.74
C LYS A 167 14.65 -28.69 0.48
N VAL A 168 14.34 -27.52 -0.07
CA VAL A 168 15.02 -26.96 -1.23
C VAL A 168 16.27 -26.22 -0.72
N PRO A 169 17.48 -26.56 -1.19
CA PRO A 169 18.70 -25.79 -0.87
C PRO A 169 18.56 -24.34 -1.32
N ILE A 170 19.14 -23.40 -0.57
CA ILE A 170 19.05 -21.96 -0.93
C ILE A 170 19.87 -21.64 -2.17
N ASN A 171 21.05 -22.27 -2.33
CA ASN A 171 22.01 -22.11 -3.44
C ASN A 171 22.21 -20.63 -3.85
N PRO A 172 22.70 -19.76 -2.94
CA PRO A 172 22.76 -18.33 -3.22
C PRO A 172 23.81 -18.01 -4.29
N VAL A 173 23.40 -17.29 -5.32
CA VAL A 173 24.27 -16.68 -6.33
C VAL A 173 24.23 -15.18 -6.15
N LEU A 174 25.41 -14.55 -6.04
CA LEU A 174 25.56 -13.10 -5.89
C LEU A 174 26.32 -12.54 -7.08
N THR A 175 25.69 -11.63 -7.81
CA THR A 175 26.31 -10.90 -8.91
C THR A 175 26.54 -9.44 -8.50
N PRO A 176 27.81 -8.99 -8.33
CA PRO A 176 28.11 -7.61 -7.94
C PRO A 176 27.54 -6.60 -8.92
N VAL A 177 27.02 -5.49 -8.38
CA VAL A 177 26.48 -4.36 -9.14
C VAL A 177 27.25 -3.10 -8.79
N GLN A 178 27.66 -2.34 -9.80
CA GLN A 178 28.31 -1.05 -9.61
C GLN A 178 27.29 -0.01 -9.12
N THR A 179 27.72 0.84 -8.18
CA THR A 179 26.91 1.94 -7.65
C THR A 179 27.76 3.19 -7.48
N ASP A 180 27.12 4.35 -7.55
CA ASP A 180 27.71 5.66 -7.24
C ASP A 180 27.59 6.02 -5.75
N VAL A 181 26.97 5.19 -4.94
CA VAL A 181 26.90 5.36 -3.49
C VAL A 181 28.17 4.80 -2.86
N ALA A 182 28.91 5.67 -2.15
CA ALA A 182 30.18 5.30 -1.55
C ALA A 182 30.03 4.33 -0.37
N ASP A 183 31.08 3.55 -0.12
CA ASP A 183 31.24 2.69 1.07
C ASP A 183 30.12 1.64 1.25
N VAL A 184 29.59 1.11 0.13
CA VAL A 184 28.60 0.03 0.13
C VAL A 184 29.00 -1.11 -0.81
N GLU A 185 28.61 -2.32 -0.48
CA GLU A 185 28.58 -3.46 -1.36
C GLU A 185 27.15 -3.71 -1.82
N LEU A 186 26.95 -3.83 -3.13
CA LEU A 186 25.65 -4.08 -3.76
C LEU A 186 25.75 -5.27 -4.71
N SER A 187 24.81 -6.19 -4.63
CA SER A 187 24.70 -7.33 -5.54
C SER A 187 23.26 -7.62 -5.89
N ILE A 188 23.05 -8.22 -7.06
CA ILE A 188 21.85 -9.01 -7.35
C ILE A 188 22.02 -10.34 -6.61
N PHE A 189 20.97 -10.81 -5.97
CA PHE A 189 20.91 -12.17 -5.45
C PHE A 189 19.91 -13.01 -6.22
N GLU A 190 20.22 -14.30 -6.35
CA GLU A 190 19.37 -15.34 -6.89
C GLU A 190 19.38 -16.51 -5.92
N LEU A 191 18.20 -17.01 -5.51
CA LEU A 191 18.04 -18.09 -4.53
C LEU A 191 17.05 -19.11 -5.07
N ASP A 192 17.33 -20.39 -4.90
CA ASP A 192 16.35 -21.42 -5.21
C ASP A 192 15.22 -21.42 -4.18
N ALA A 193 13.98 -21.49 -4.65
CA ALA A 193 12.77 -21.56 -3.84
C ALA A 193 11.87 -22.70 -4.32
N LEU A 194 10.84 -23.05 -3.56
CA LEU A 194 9.90 -24.11 -3.94
C LEU A 194 9.16 -23.74 -5.24
N GLY A 195 9.49 -24.44 -6.33
CA GLY A 195 8.85 -24.27 -7.63
C GLY A 195 9.17 -22.94 -8.36
N SER A 196 10.13 -22.16 -7.88
CA SER A 196 10.52 -20.86 -8.48
C SER A 196 11.91 -20.45 -8.00
N GLN A 197 12.36 -19.27 -8.43
CA GLN A 197 13.53 -18.59 -7.87
C GLN A 197 13.11 -17.27 -7.20
N THR A 198 13.93 -16.83 -6.23
CA THR A 198 13.79 -15.54 -5.56
C THR A 198 14.92 -14.63 -5.98
N HIS A 199 14.60 -13.44 -6.45
CA HIS A 199 15.54 -12.46 -6.94
C HIS A 199 15.39 -11.13 -6.19
N GLY A 200 16.43 -10.32 -6.24
CA GLY A 200 16.39 -8.96 -5.72
C GLY A 200 17.77 -8.33 -5.62
N TYR A 201 17.83 -7.17 -4.98
CA TYR A 201 19.08 -6.54 -4.59
C TYR A 201 19.38 -6.79 -3.13
N ILE A 202 20.66 -7.09 -2.83
CA ILE A 202 21.21 -7.11 -1.47
C ILE A 202 22.32 -6.09 -1.39
N ALA A 203 22.30 -5.26 -0.35
CA ALA A 203 23.32 -4.26 -0.11
C ALA A 203 23.68 -4.18 1.37
N LYS A 204 24.93 -3.86 1.68
CA LYS A 204 25.41 -3.65 3.04
C LYS A 204 26.52 -2.59 3.05
N PRO A 205 26.88 -2.01 4.22
CA PRO A 205 28.10 -1.24 4.35
C PRO A 205 29.32 -2.06 3.92
N ALA A 206 30.29 -1.45 3.20
CA ALA A 206 31.48 -2.13 2.71
C ALA A 206 32.46 -2.51 3.82
N LYS A 207 32.29 -1.95 5.03
CA LYS A 207 33.11 -2.27 6.20
C LYS A 207 32.77 -3.66 6.75
N GLU A 208 33.73 -4.27 7.42
CA GLU A 208 33.46 -5.47 8.22
C GLU A 208 32.51 -5.15 9.38
N GLY A 209 31.63 -6.10 9.72
CA GLY A 209 30.70 -5.95 10.83
C GLY A 209 29.43 -6.77 10.68
N LYS A 210 28.55 -6.58 11.65
CA LYS A 210 27.22 -7.15 11.67
C LYS A 210 26.19 -6.01 11.61
N PHE A 211 25.18 -6.19 10.78
CA PHE A 211 24.21 -5.13 10.46
C PHE A 211 22.79 -5.61 10.72
N PRO A 212 21.88 -4.73 11.19
CA PRO A 212 20.47 -5.05 11.28
C PRO A 212 19.89 -5.29 9.87
N GLY A 213 19.00 -6.28 9.76
CA GLY A 213 18.36 -6.63 8.49
C GLY A 213 17.11 -5.78 8.21
N LEU A 214 17.00 -5.25 6.99
CA LEU A 214 15.83 -4.55 6.50
C LEU A 214 15.40 -5.18 5.17
N LEU A 215 14.20 -5.79 5.15
CA LEU A 215 13.60 -6.35 3.95
C LEU A 215 12.51 -5.42 3.45
N GLN A 216 12.66 -4.96 2.21
CA GLN A 216 11.63 -4.19 1.51
C GLN A 216 10.97 -5.06 0.45
N LEU A 217 9.65 -5.20 0.53
CA LEU A 217 8.85 -6.00 -0.39
C LEU A 217 8.17 -5.12 -1.43
N GLN A 218 8.11 -5.61 -2.67
CA GLN A 218 7.70 -4.86 -3.85
C GLN A 218 6.20 -4.55 -3.84
N TYR A 219 5.80 -3.32 -4.19
CA TYR A 219 4.40 -2.98 -4.44
C TYR A 219 3.91 -3.55 -5.78
N ALA A 220 2.59 -3.48 -6.04
CA ALA A 220 1.99 -4.09 -7.22
C ALA A 220 2.52 -3.51 -8.55
N GLY A 221 2.72 -4.40 -9.51
CA GLY A 221 3.20 -4.07 -10.85
C GLY A 221 4.45 -4.85 -11.23
N VAL A 222 4.71 -4.96 -12.52
CA VAL A 222 5.91 -5.58 -13.08
C VAL A 222 6.85 -4.47 -13.53
N TYR A 223 7.92 -4.25 -12.78
CA TYR A 223 8.90 -3.17 -13.02
C TYR A 223 10.27 -3.58 -12.47
N ALA A 224 11.31 -2.92 -12.94
CA ALA A 224 12.66 -3.09 -12.39
C ALA A 224 12.75 -2.45 -10.99
N LEU A 225 13.39 -3.15 -10.05
CA LEU A 225 13.72 -2.58 -8.75
C LEU A 225 14.84 -1.54 -8.88
N ASN A 226 14.89 -0.60 -7.94
CA ASN A 226 15.89 0.45 -7.94
C ASN A 226 17.14 0.04 -7.14
N ALA A 227 18.22 -0.24 -7.84
CA ALA A 227 19.52 -0.61 -7.25
C ALA A 227 20.09 0.50 -6.34
N ARG A 228 19.87 1.78 -6.71
CA ARG A 228 20.35 2.91 -5.93
C ARG A 228 19.67 3.02 -4.57
N ASP A 229 18.36 2.73 -4.49
CA ASP A 229 17.64 2.73 -3.22
C ASP A 229 18.23 1.68 -2.27
N ALA A 230 18.58 0.50 -2.80
CA ALA A 230 19.25 -0.55 -2.00
C ALA A 230 20.61 -0.07 -1.47
N ALA A 231 21.43 0.54 -2.32
CA ALA A 231 22.71 1.11 -1.92
C ALA A 231 22.59 2.22 -0.88
N GLN A 232 21.58 3.10 -1.00
CA GLN A 232 21.32 4.16 -0.03
C GLN A 232 20.95 3.62 1.35
N ARG A 233 20.12 2.56 1.41
CA ARG A 233 19.79 1.91 2.68
C ARG A 233 21.00 1.24 3.33
N ALA A 234 21.89 0.67 2.53
CA ALA A 234 23.16 0.14 3.03
C ALA A 234 24.07 1.24 3.59
N ALA A 235 24.16 2.38 2.93
CA ALA A 235 24.92 3.54 3.41
C ALA A 235 24.40 4.08 4.76
N GLU A 236 23.11 3.91 5.04
CA GLU A 236 22.51 4.22 6.36
C GLU A 236 22.93 3.23 7.46
N GLY A 237 23.41 2.03 7.10
CA GLY A 237 23.88 1.02 8.05
C GLY A 237 23.09 -0.28 8.04
N TRP A 238 22.16 -0.49 7.11
CA TRP A 238 21.36 -1.70 7.00
C TRP A 238 22.07 -2.80 6.19
N LEU A 239 21.89 -4.04 6.58
CA LEU A 239 21.88 -5.17 5.66
C LEU A 239 20.52 -5.16 4.98
N PHE A 240 20.48 -4.56 3.78
CA PHE A 240 19.24 -4.29 3.07
C PHE A 240 18.98 -5.31 1.98
N ILE A 241 17.72 -5.75 1.88
CA ILE A 241 17.24 -6.64 0.82
C ILE A 241 15.97 -6.07 0.23
N ASN A 242 16.00 -5.87 -1.08
CA ASN A 242 14.81 -5.52 -1.87
C ASN A 242 14.39 -6.75 -2.69
N VAL A 243 13.28 -7.37 -2.32
CA VAL A 243 12.81 -8.60 -2.94
C VAL A 243 11.91 -8.29 -4.12
N ASP A 244 12.20 -8.89 -5.28
CA ASP A 244 11.28 -8.89 -6.41
C ASP A 244 10.14 -9.89 -6.17
N SER A 245 8.91 -9.43 -6.29
CA SER A 245 7.71 -10.27 -6.09
C SER A 245 7.51 -11.30 -7.21
N HIS A 246 8.26 -11.15 -8.30
CA HIS A 246 8.18 -11.98 -9.49
C HIS A 246 9.42 -12.87 -9.63
N ASP A 247 9.30 -13.95 -10.42
CA ASP A 247 10.44 -14.81 -10.74
C ASP A 247 11.19 -14.19 -11.94
N LYS A 248 11.93 -13.12 -11.69
CA LYS A 248 12.72 -12.41 -12.69
C LYS A 248 13.85 -11.61 -12.02
N LEU A 249 14.90 -11.30 -12.78
CA LEU A 249 15.97 -10.44 -12.27
C LEU A 249 15.46 -9.04 -11.91
N PRO A 250 15.95 -8.42 -10.84
CA PRO A 250 15.46 -7.15 -10.34
C PRO A 250 15.71 -5.98 -11.30
N SER A 251 16.70 -6.10 -12.19
CA SER A 251 16.99 -5.13 -13.25
C SER A 251 16.08 -5.27 -14.47
N ASP A 252 15.35 -6.39 -14.60
CA ASP A 252 14.50 -6.66 -15.75
C ASP A 252 13.17 -5.91 -15.63
N ALA A 253 12.92 -4.99 -16.55
CA ALA A 253 11.64 -4.30 -16.72
C ALA A 253 10.77 -4.97 -17.77
N SER A 254 11.18 -6.13 -18.31
CA SER A 254 10.45 -6.80 -19.39
C SER A 254 9.05 -7.23 -18.95
N GLY A 255 8.11 -7.06 -19.83
CA GLY A 255 6.71 -7.38 -19.57
C GLY A 255 6.35 -8.84 -19.84
N TYR A 256 7.27 -9.80 -19.69
CA TYR A 256 6.94 -11.20 -19.94
C TYR A 256 5.94 -11.75 -18.91
N ILE A 257 5.93 -11.17 -17.69
CA ILE A 257 4.91 -11.48 -16.67
C ILE A 257 3.64 -10.70 -17.01
N PRO A 258 2.49 -11.37 -17.14
CA PRO A 258 1.23 -10.67 -17.44
C PRO A 258 0.89 -9.61 -16.40
N ARG A 259 0.37 -8.46 -16.83
CA ARG A 259 -0.03 -7.37 -15.91
C ARG A 259 -1.12 -7.78 -14.92
N ASN A 260 -1.92 -8.78 -15.26
CA ASN A 260 -2.95 -9.37 -14.40
C ASN A 260 -2.47 -10.63 -13.68
N TYR A 261 -1.18 -10.70 -13.33
CA TYR A 261 -0.56 -11.85 -12.64
C TYR A 261 -1.34 -12.28 -11.40
N GLN A 262 -1.98 -11.37 -10.70
CA GLN A 262 -2.80 -11.64 -9.51
C GLN A 262 -4.01 -12.55 -9.80
N ALA A 263 -4.43 -12.67 -11.07
CA ALA A 263 -5.51 -13.58 -11.48
C ALA A 263 -5.00 -14.98 -11.85
N ILE A 264 -3.67 -15.18 -11.96
CA ILE A 264 -3.11 -16.48 -12.33
C ILE A 264 -3.35 -17.48 -11.19
N GLY A 265 -4.09 -18.55 -11.50
CA GLY A 265 -4.39 -19.64 -10.55
C GLY A 265 -5.26 -19.24 -9.37
N ASN A 266 -5.95 -18.10 -9.42
CA ASN A 266 -6.73 -17.58 -8.30
C ASN A 266 -7.99 -18.40 -7.92
N THR A 267 -8.30 -19.48 -8.65
CA THR A 267 -9.34 -20.46 -8.31
C THR A 267 -8.81 -21.67 -7.54
N ASP A 268 -7.49 -21.77 -7.34
CA ASP A 268 -6.86 -22.92 -6.69
C ASP A 268 -5.69 -22.43 -5.84
N ARG A 269 -5.76 -22.60 -4.52
CA ARG A 269 -4.72 -22.19 -3.59
C ARG A 269 -3.34 -22.80 -3.88
N GLU A 270 -3.31 -23.98 -4.54
CA GLU A 270 -2.07 -24.65 -4.92
C GLU A 270 -1.41 -24.04 -6.17
N LYS A 271 -2.16 -23.25 -6.94
CA LYS A 271 -1.73 -22.66 -8.22
C LYS A 271 -1.72 -21.14 -8.20
N SER A 272 -2.24 -20.52 -7.13
CA SER A 272 -2.29 -19.07 -7.01
C SER A 272 -0.90 -18.45 -7.14
N TYR A 273 -0.80 -17.38 -7.92
CA TYR A 273 0.43 -16.62 -8.06
C TYR A 273 0.99 -16.13 -6.71
N PHE A 274 0.10 -15.79 -5.77
CA PHE A 274 0.49 -15.35 -4.43
C PHE A 274 1.14 -16.45 -3.59
N LEU A 275 0.91 -17.74 -3.90
CA LEU A 275 1.60 -18.83 -3.21
C LEU A 275 3.14 -18.71 -3.38
N ASN A 276 3.58 -18.63 -4.64
CA ASN A 276 5.01 -18.51 -4.92
C ASN A 276 5.56 -17.14 -4.49
N MET A 277 4.76 -16.08 -4.57
CA MET A 277 5.15 -14.75 -4.09
C MET A 277 5.54 -14.79 -2.61
N TYR A 278 4.66 -15.31 -1.75
CA TYR A 278 4.93 -15.37 -0.31
C TYR A 278 6.04 -16.39 0.05
N LEU A 279 6.18 -17.44 -0.74
CA LEU A 279 7.30 -18.38 -0.58
C LEU A 279 8.64 -17.73 -0.97
N ARG A 280 8.69 -16.89 -2.01
CA ARG A 280 9.88 -16.09 -2.36
C ARG A 280 10.28 -15.15 -1.24
N ASP A 281 9.33 -14.43 -0.64
CA ASP A 281 9.59 -13.55 0.51
C ASP A 281 10.16 -14.34 1.69
N SER A 282 9.57 -15.51 1.99
CA SER A 282 10.08 -16.40 3.04
C SER A 282 11.48 -16.93 2.72
N ARG A 283 11.80 -17.19 1.46
CA ARG A 283 13.13 -17.63 1.03
C ARG A 283 14.17 -16.53 1.19
N ALA A 284 13.85 -15.28 0.85
CA ALA A 284 14.73 -14.14 1.08
C ALA A 284 15.04 -13.97 2.57
N LEU A 285 14.03 -14.12 3.44
CA LEU A 285 14.25 -14.11 4.89
C LEU A 285 15.15 -15.26 5.33
N ASP A 286 14.94 -16.50 4.85
CA ASP A 286 15.81 -17.64 5.16
C ASP A 286 17.27 -17.32 4.83
N TYR A 287 17.52 -16.70 3.68
CA TYR A 287 18.86 -16.33 3.28
C TYR A 287 19.49 -15.31 4.24
N VAL A 288 18.76 -14.25 4.61
CA VAL A 288 19.26 -13.26 5.58
C VAL A 288 19.64 -13.90 6.88
N LEU A 289 18.83 -14.82 7.40
CA LEU A 289 19.06 -15.50 8.67
C LEU A 289 20.33 -16.39 8.66
N THR A 290 20.83 -16.78 7.48
CA THR A 290 22.09 -17.57 7.35
C THR A 290 23.33 -16.69 7.19
N ARG A 291 23.18 -15.39 6.99
CA ARG A 291 24.31 -14.51 6.68
C ARG A 291 25.17 -14.21 7.90
N PRO A 292 26.50 -14.28 7.77
CA PRO A 292 27.43 -13.97 8.86
C PRO A 292 27.49 -12.47 9.21
N ASP A 293 27.10 -11.60 8.27
CA ASP A 293 27.06 -10.14 8.42
C ASP A 293 25.70 -9.62 8.94
N TRP A 294 24.72 -10.49 9.17
CA TRP A 294 23.51 -10.14 9.93
C TRP A 294 23.79 -10.03 11.43
N ASP A 295 23.19 -9.07 12.14
CA ASP A 295 23.42 -8.82 13.58
C ASP A 295 22.87 -9.94 14.50
N GLY A 296 22.15 -10.90 13.95
CA GLY A 296 21.61 -12.06 14.68
C GLY A 296 20.32 -11.76 15.45
N LYS A 297 19.77 -10.54 15.39
CA LYS A 297 18.61 -10.15 16.20
C LYS A 297 17.58 -9.27 15.48
N THR A 298 17.99 -8.36 14.61
CA THR A 298 17.11 -7.34 14.02
C THR A 298 16.71 -7.72 12.61
N ILE A 299 15.42 -7.89 12.38
CA ILE A 299 14.80 -8.03 11.05
C ILE A 299 13.57 -7.12 11.00
N VAL A 300 13.60 -6.13 10.13
CA VAL A 300 12.48 -5.23 9.88
C VAL A 300 11.90 -5.52 8.50
N LEU A 301 10.58 -5.68 8.43
CA LEU A 301 9.86 -5.78 7.17
C LEU A 301 9.23 -4.42 6.84
N THR A 302 9.32 -4.01 5.58
CA THR A 302 8.68 -2.78 5.10
C THR A 302 8.10 -2.96 3.71
N GLY A 303 7.03 -2.24 3.43
CA GLY A 303 6.42 -2.22 2.12
C GLY A 303 5.18 -1.33 2.06
N GLY A 304 4.90 -0.82 0.86
CA GLY A 304 3.65 -0.12 0.57
C GLY A 304 2.71 -1.02 -0.25
N SER A 305 1.39 -0.82 -0.11
CA SER A 305 0.41 -1.52 -0.96
C SER A 305 0.58 -3.06 -0.92
N MET A 306 0.78 -3.72 -2.05
CA MET A 306 1.08 -5.16 -2.12
C MET A 306 2.37 -5.54 -1.34
N GLY A 307 3.36 -4.66 -1.25
CA GLY A 307 4.54 -4.90 -0.40
C GLY A 307 4.18 -4.93 1.09
N GLY A 308 3.19 -4.14 1.50
CA GLY A 308 2.60 -4.20 2.83
C GLY A 308 1.82 -5.49 3.06
N GLN A 309 1.06 -5.96 2.07
CA GLN A 309 0.40 -7.26 2.08
C GLN A 309 1.41 -8.39 2.30
N GLN A 310 2.48 -8.42 1.51
CA GLN A 310 3.56 -9.40 1.63
C GLN A 310 4.24 -9.34 3.00
N SER A 311 4.51 -8.13 3.52
CA SER A 311 5.13 -7.94 4.84
C SER A 311 4.28 -8.51 5.98
N LEU A 312 2.96 -8.28 5.96
CA LEU A 312 2.03 -8.85 6.94
C LEU A 312 1.93 -10.37 6.81
N ALA A 313 1.86 -10.88 5.56
CA ALA A 313 1.83 -12.32 5.30
C ALA A 313 3.13 -12.99 5.79
N LEU A 314 4.30 -12.44 5.45
CA LEU A 314 5.60 -12.97 5.87
C LEU A 314 5.75 -12.95 7.40
N ALA A 315 5.29 -11.89 8.07
CA ALA A 315 5.32 -11.81 9.54
C ALA A 315 4.46 -12.90 10.21
N GLY A 316 3.29 -13.21 9.64
CA GLY A 316 2.43 -14.29 10.11
C GLY A 316 2.98 -15.68 9.76
N LEU A 317 3.65 -15.84 8.62
CA LEU A 317 4.29 -17.09 8.21
C LEU A 317 5.51 -17.44 9.05
N ARG A 318 6.29 -16.43 9.49
CA ARG A 318 7.58 -16.61 10.15
C ARG A 318 7.61 -15.98 11.54
N PRO A 319 6.66 -16.36 12.45
CA PRO A 319 6.59 -15.80 13.79
C PRO A 319 7.91 -16.01 14.55
N GLY A 320 8.36 -15.00 15.28
CA GLY A 320 9.60 -15.03 16.07
C GLY A 320 10.90 -14.86 15.27
N LYS A 321 10.82 -14.58 13.95
CA LYS A 321 11.99 -14.29 13.11
C LYS A 321 12.12 -12.81 12.75
N ILE A 322 11.12 -12.01 13.07
CA ILE A 322 10.97 -10.61 12.69
C ILE A 322 10.90 -9.77 13.95
N THR A 323 11.44 -8.56 13.91
CA THR A 323 11.50 -7.61 15.02
C THR A 323 10.42 -6.56 14.93
N ALA A 324 10.10 -6.08 13.72
CA ALA A 324 9.06 -5.08 13.47
C ALA A 324 8.53 -5.16 12.03
N VAL A 325 7.30 -4.71 11.85
CA VAL A 325 6.63 -4.60 10.53
C VAL A 325 6.16 -3.16 10.35
N LEU A 326 6.62 -2.49 9.29
CA LEU A 326 6.33 -1.08 9.01
C LEU A 326 5.70 -0.97 7.62
N VAL A 327 4.37 -0.82 7.55
CA VAL A 327 3.63 -0.85 6.30
C VAL A 327 2.78 0.38 6.08
N CYS A 328 2.73 0.84 4.83
CA CYS A 328 1.89 1.95 4.41
C CYS A 328 0.85 1.46 3.41
N VAL A 329 -0.41 1.80 3.64
CA VAL A 329 -1.56 1.43 2.79
C VAL A 329 -1.54 -0.05 2.36
N PRO A 330 -1.34 -1.01 3.30
CA PRO A 330 -1.19 -2.42 2.95
C PRO A 330 -2.43 -2.94 2.23
N ALA A 331 -2.22 -3.65 1.12
CA ALA A 331 -3.29 -4.27 0.34
C ALA A 331 -3.67 -5.67 0.85
N GLY A 332 -4.57 -6.35 0.15
CA GLY A 332 -4.91 -7.76 0.38
C GLY A 332 -5.51 -8.06 1.74
N ALA A 333 -6.28 -7.15 2.30
CA ALA A 333 -6.93 -7.29 3.59
C ALA A 333 -8.45 -7.37 3.45
N ASP A 334 -9.06 -8.37 4.11
CA ASP A 334 -10.50 -8.64 4.10
C ASP A 334 -11.06 -8.76 2.67
N THR A 335 -10.37 -9.56 1.85
CA THR A 335 -10.60 -9.68 0.39
C THR A 335 -11.99 -10.24 0.04
N ASN A 336 -12.64 -10.91 0.97
CA ASN A 336 -14.02 -11.37 0.85
C ASN A 336 -15.06 -10.34 1.34
N GLY A 337 -14.61 -9.15 1.72
CA GLY A 337 -15.45 -8.09 2.26
C GLY A 337 -16.56 -7.63 1.30
N ASP A 338 -16.35 -7.74 -0.03
CA ASP A 338 -17.36 -7.39 -1.03
C ASP A 338 -18.65 -8.19 -0.88
N LEU A 339 -18.55 -9.46 -0.48
CA LEU A 339 -19.71 -10.31 -0.16
C LEU A 339 -20.49 -9.82 1.07
N HIS A 340 -19.92 -8.91 1.85
CA HIS A 340 -20.45 -8.44 3.13
C HIS A 340 -20.60 -6.91 3.19
N GLY A 341 -20.76 -6.26 2.02
CA GLY A 341 -20.99 -4.81 1.91
C GLY A 341 -19.78 -3.96 2.28
N ARG A 342 -18.56 -4.46 2.02
CA ARG A 342 -17.32 -3.71 2.12
C ARG A 342 -16.68 -3.60 0.73
N LYS A 343 -16.12 -2.45 0.42
CA LYS A 343 -15.42 -2.24 -0.85
C LYS A 343 -14.30 -3.27 -1.02
N ALA A 344 -14.33 -3.99 -2.14
CA ALA A 344 -13.20 -4.84 -2.52
C ALA A 344 -11.96 -3.99 -2.77
N GLY A 345 -10.83 -4.44 -2.22
CA GLY A 345 -9.51 -3.86 -2.46
C GLY A 345 -8.67 -4.72 -3.39
N TYR A 346 -7.46 -4.27 -3.69
CA TYR A 346 -6.48 -5.11 -4.39
C TYR A 346 -6.35 -6.48 -3.67
N PRO A 347 -6.34 -7.60 -4.38
CA PRO A 347 -6.17 -7.76 -5.83
C PRO A 347 -7.44 -7.62 -6.68
N ASN A 348 -8.56 -7.15 -6.15
CA ASN A 348 -9.84 -6.97 -6.83
C ASN A 348 -10.33 -8.27 -7.50
N TRP A 349 -10.22 -9.38 -6.78
CA TRP A 349 -10.69 -10.66 -7.26
C TRP A 349 -12.22 -10.68 -7.37
N PRO A 350 -12.77 -11.34 -8.43
CA PRO A 350 -14.21 -11.35 -8.68
C PRO A 350 -14.97 -12.09 -7.57
N SER A 351 -15.84 -11.38 -6.86
CA SER A 351 -16.62 -11.90 -5.73
C SER A 351 -17.78 -12.81 -6.15
N ASP A 352 -18.14 -12.81 -7.44
CA ASP A 352 -19.14 -13.72 -8.02
C ASP A 352 -18.60 -15.12 -8.31
N ASN A 353 -17.30 -15.37 -8.14
CA ASN A 353 -16.69 -16.67 -8.31
C ASN A 353 -16.35 -17.32 -6.94
N PRO A 354 -17.09 -18.36 -6.51
CA PRO A 354 -16.89 -19.00 -5.21
C PRO A 354 -15.51 -19.63 -5.02
N ASP A 355 -14.90 -20.18 -6.08
CA ASP A 355 -13.57 -20.80 -5.99
C ASP A 355 -12.49 -19.75 -5.78
N VAL A 356 -12.63 -18.57 -6.42
CA VAL A 356 -11.76 -17.43 -6.21
C VAL A 356 -11.89 -16.94 -4.77
N MET A 357 -13.11 -16.77 -4.26
CA MET A 357 -13.34 -16.30 -2.88
C MET A 357 -12.83 -17.29 -1.84
N LYS A 358 -12.97 -18.59 -2.09
CA LYS A 358 -12.38 -19.64 -1.23
C LYS A 358 -10.84 -19.58 -1.25
N THR A 359 -10.26 -19.43 -2.42
CA THR A 359 -8.80 -19.32 -2.58
C THR A 359 -8.27 -18.05 -1.91
N ALA A 360 -8.98 -16.93 -2.02
CA ALA A 360 -8.60 -15.63 -1.44
C ALA A 360 -8.29 -15.73 0.05
N LEU A 361 -9.04 -16.54 0.80
CA LEU A 361 -8.85 -16.71 2.24
C LEU A 361 -7.45 -17.22 2.63
N TYR A 362 -6.74 -17.93 1.73
CA TYR A 362 -5.39 -18.41 2.01
C TYR A 362 -4.30 -17.36 1.78
N PHE A 363 -4.64 -16.23 1.14
CA PHE A 363 -3.69 -15.15 0.82
C PHE A 363 -4.08 -13.81 1.44
N ASP A 364 -5.21 -13.77 2.15
CA ASP A 364 -5.71 -12.60 2.85
C ASP A 364 -4.91 -12.31 4.11
N THR A 365 -4.45 -11.06 4.25
CA THR A 365 -3.63 -10.62 5.39
C THR A 365 -4.34 -10.78 6.73
N VAL A 366 -5.67 -10.70 6.78
CA VAL A 366 -6.45 -10.91 8.01
C VAL A 366 -6.22 -12.30 8.63
N ASN A 367 -5.89 -13.30 7.79
CA ASN A 367 -5.68 -14.67 8.22
C ASN A 367 -4.25 -14.99 8.66
N PHE A 368 -3.27 -14.15 8.29
CA PHE A 368 -1.90 -14.17 8.82
C PHE A 368 -1.76 -13.37 10.12
N ALA A 369 -2.54 -12.32 10.25
CA ALA A 369 -2.49 -11.36 11.34
C ALA A 369 -2.53 -11.99 12.77
N PRO A 370 -3.33 -13.03 13.06
CA PRO A 370 -3.34 -13.66 14.40
C PRO A 370 -2.00 -14.25 14.84
N ARG A 371 -1.07 -14.47 13.92
CA ARG A 371 0.27 -15.02 14.21
C ARG A 371 1.34 -13.94 14.41
N ILE A 372 1.02 -12.65 14.19
CA ILE A 372 1.96 -11.53 14.32
C ILE A 372 1.99 -11.08 15.78
N LYS A 373 3.16 -11.23 16.43
CA LYS A 373 3.36 -10.87 17.84
C LYS A 373 4.32 -9.70 18.04
N VAL A 374 4.93 -9.23 16.95
CA VAL A 374 5.91 -8.14 16.96
C VAL A 374 5.21 -6.78 16.75
N PRO A 375 5.86 -5.67 17.11
CA PRO A 375 5.33 -4.33 16.83
C PRO A 375 5.04 -4.10 15.35
N VAL A 376 3.86 -3.55 15.06
CA VAL A 376 3.40 -3.23 13.71
C VAL A 376 3.02 -1.77 13.61
N LEU A 377 3.59 -1.02 12.66
CA LEU A 377 3.05 0.23 12.16
C LEU A 377 2.24 -0.04 10.91
N ALA A 378 1.01 0.46 10.82
CA ALA A 378 0.22 0.42 9.59
C ALA A 378 -0.46 1.76 9.32
N GLY A 379 0.03 2.47 8.31
CA GLY A 379 -0.62 3.67 7.79
C GLY A 379 -1.78 3.31 6.85
N MET A 380 -2.91 4.03 6.95
CA MET A 380 -4.08 3.80 6.11
C MET A 380 -4.76 5.10 5.70
N GLY A 381 -5.04 5.24 4.40
CA GLY A 381 -5.80 6.36 3.87
C GLY A 381 -7.30 6.15 4.07
N PHE A 382 -8.02 7.13 4.66
CA PHE A 382 -9.45 6.97 4.91
C PHE A 382 -10.30 7.05 3.63
N ILE A 383 -9.73 7.59 2.56
CA ILE A 383 -10.38 7.65 1.24
C ILE A 383 -9.65 6.77 0.20
N ASP A 384 -8.86 5.80 0.68
CA ASP A 384 -8.20 4.82 -0.17
C ASP A 384 -9.23 3.82 -0.74
N THR A 385 -9.24 3.71 -2.07
CA THR A 385 -10.13 2.80 -2.81
C THR A 385 -9.43 1.56 -3.35
N ILE A 386 -8.10 1.49 -3.19
CA ILE A 386 -7.25 0.36 -3.62
C ILE A 386 -6.94 -0.56 -2.43
N SER A 387 -6.58 0.02 -1.29
CA SER A 387 -6.46 -0.67 0.00
C SER A 387 -7.48 -0.10 0.98
N PRO A 388 -8.76 -0.48 0.85
CA PRO A 388 -9.82 0.14 1.64
C PRO A 388 -9.55 0.05 3.13
N PRO A 389 -9.68 1.15 3.88
CA PRO A 389 -9.32 1.21 5.29
C PRO A 389 -10.12 0.23 6.16
N ALA A 390 -11.35 -0.14 5.78
CA ALA A 390 -12.11 -1.16 6.48
C ALA A 390 -11.36 -2.51 6.55
N GLY A 391 -10.75 -2.93 5.45
CA GLY A 391 -9.94 -4.14 5.40
C GLY A 391 -8.66 -4.00 6.23
N VAL A 392 -7.97 -2.88 6.12
CA VAL A 392 -6.73 -2.63 6.89
C VAL A 392 -7.00 -2.65 8.39
N TRP A 393 -8.07 -1.98 8.86
CA TRP A 393 -8.49 -2.06 10.26
C TRP A 393 -8.83 -3.48 10.69
N THR A 394 -9.56 -4.21 9.84
CA THR A 394 -9.90 -5.61 10.11
C THR A 394 -8.65 -6.46 10.33
N ALA A 395 -7.62 -6.32 9.48
CA ALA A 395 -6.35 -7.04 9.63
C ALA A 395 -5.64 -6.64 10.93
N LEU A 396 -5.51 -5.32 11.21
CA LEU A 396 -4.87 -4.84 12.44
C LEU A 396 -5.57 -5.36 13.70
N ASN A 397 -6.89 -5.43 13.69
CA ASN A 397 -7.67 -5.90 14.84
C ASN A 397 -7.42 -7.39 15.14
N GLN A 398 -6.95 -8.19 14.17
CA GLN A 398 -6.56 -9.59 14.39
C GLN A 398 -5.14 -9.73 14.95
N ILE A 399 -4.30 -8.70 14.93
CA ILE A 399 -2.92 -8.77 15.45
C ILE A 399 -2.96 -8.75 16.97
N PRO A 400 -2.49 -9.81 17.67
CA PRO A 400 -2.40 -9.82 19.13
C PRO A 400 -1.21 -9.01 19.67
N GLY A 401 -0.20 -8.74 18.84
CA GLY A 401 0.99 -7.98 19.20
C GLY A 401 0.73 -6.48 19.30
N PRO A 402 1.72 -5.71 19.78
CA PRO A 402 1.66 -4.25 19.82
C PRO A 402 1.46 -3.67 18.41
N LYS A 403 0.60 -2.67 18.26
CA LYS A 403 0.29 -2.09 16.95
C LYS A 403 0.02 -0.60 17.03
N GLU A 404 0.52 0.12 16.05
CA GLU A 404 0.31 1.54 15.82
C GLU A 404 -0.49 1.72 14.53
N PRO A 405 -1.83 1.84 14.59
CA PRO A 405 -2.59 2.30 13.46
C PRO A 405 -2.29 3.79 13.25
N LEU A 406 -1.99 4.16 11.99
CA LEU A 406 -1.72 5.54 11.61
C LEU A 406 -2.78 6.03 10.62
N PRO A 407 -3.89 6.62 11.11
CA PRO A 407 -4.93 7.18 10.26
C PRO A 407 -4.42 8.36 9.46
N MET A 408 -4.64 8.34 8.14
CA MET A 408 -4.37 9.43 7.21
C MET A 408 -5.72 9.87 6.61
N ILE A 409 -6.47 10.69 7.34
CA ILE A 409 -7.89 10.97 7.09
C ILE A 409 -8.19 11.60 5.73
N GLU A 410 -7.21 12.30 5.15
CA GLU A 410 -7.35 12.97 3.87
C GLU A 410 -6.58 12.27 2.74
N SER A 411 -6.03 11.07 3.00
CA SER A 411 -5.18 10.36 2.04
C SER A 411 -5.95 9.31 1.27
N GLU A 412 -5.68 9.27 -0.02
CA GLU A 412 -5.91 8.12 -0.90
C GLU A 412 -4.71 7.17 -0.88
N HIS A 413 -4.67 6.21 -1.81
CA HIS A 413 -3.63 5.21 -1.91
C HIS A 413 -2.25 5.77 -2.24
N ASP A 414 -2.19 6.69 -3.19
CA ASP A 414 -0.92 7.14 -3.79
C ASP A 414 -0.14 8.16 -2.95
N ASN A 415 -0.71 8.70 -1.87
CA ASN A 415 -0.06 9.69 -1.00
C ASN A 415 0.54 10.88 -1.77
N LEU A 416 -0.06 11.28 -2.91
CA LEU A 416 0.52 12.22 -3.87
C LEU A 416 0.54 13.69 -3.42
N THR A 417 -0.17 14.03 -2.36
CA THR A 417 -0.09 15.40 -1.83
C THR A 417 0.99 15.49 -0.76
N PRO A 418 1.96 16.42 -0.90
CA PRO A 418 3.07 16.56 0.05
C PRO A 418 2.66 16.76 1.50
N GLN A 419 1.46 17.27 1.74
CA GLN A 419 0.94 17.56 3.08
C GLN A 419 0.11 16.42 3.68
N LYS A 420 -0.49 15.56 2.86
CA LYS A 420 -1.53 14.61 3.30
C LYS A 420 -1.08 13.15 3.43
N GLY A 421 -0.10 12.73 2.63
CA GLY A 421 0.31 11.34 2.53
C GLY A 421 1.66 10.97 3.13
N ARG A 422 2.40 11.94 3.65
CA ARG A 422 3.76 11.69 4.17
C ARG A 422 3.82 11.19 5.60
N ALA A 423 2.70 11.15 6.31
CA ALA A 423 2.69 10.71 7.70
C ALA A 423 3.29 9.31 7.87
N CYS A 424 2.84 8.33 7.07
CA CYS A 424 3.34 6.96 7.19
C CYS A 424 4.80 6.79 6.75
N PRO A 425 5.28 7.29 5.60
CA PRO A 425 6.70 7.27 5.27
C PRO A 425 7.58 8.01 6.29
N THR A 426 7.12 9.13 6.85
CA THR A 426 7.84 9.88 7.88
C THR A 426 7.96 9.06 9.16
N ARG A 427 6.86 8.50 9.64
CA ARG A 427 6.86 7.66 10.84
C ARG A 427 7.70 6.39 10.65
N THR A 428 7.62 5.77 9.48
CA THR A 428 8.48 4.64 9.11
C THR A 428 9.96 5.01 9.24
N ARG A 429 10.35 6.18 8.71
CA ARG A 429 11.74 6.65 8.79
C ARG A 429 12.18 6.86 10.23
N GLU A 430 11.38 7.50 11.07
CA GLU A 430 11.68 7.72 12.49
C GLU A 430 11.94 6.40 13.21
N ILE A 431 11.11 5.37 12.95
CA ILE A 431 11.27 4.06 13.57
C ILE A 431 12.54 3.35 13.04
N LEU A 432 12.82 3.41 11.74
CA LEU A 432 14.04 2.85 11.17
C LEU A 432 15.28 3.50 11.78
N ASP A 433 15.31 4.82 11.90
CA ASP A 433 16.42 5.56 12.51
C ASP A 433 16.60 5.23 14.01
N LEU A 434 15.49 4.99 14.72
CA LEU A 434 15.50 4.53 16.11
C LEU A 434 16.13 3.13 16.22
N LEU A 435 15.69 2.18 15.38
CA LEU A 435 16.17 0.80 15.39
C LEU A 435 17.66 0.70 15.00
N LEU A 436 18.13 1.50 14.04
CA LEU A 436 19.55 1.60 13.68
C LEU A 436 20.44 2.04 14.86
N LYS A 437 19.92 2.87 15.73
CA LYS A 437 20.59 3.32 16.96
C LYS A 437 20.48 2.31 18.12
N GLY A 438 19.89 1.14 17.86
CA GLY A 438 19.69 0.11 18.88
C GLY A 438 18.52 0.39 19.82
N GLY A 439 17.64 1.32 19.48
CA GLY A 439 16.40 1.58 20.21
C GLY A 439 15.34 0.51 19.94
N GLU A 440 14.22 0.60 20.65
CA GLU A 440 13.08 -0.32 20.55
C GLU A 440 11.86 0.42 19.98
N PHE A 441 11.21 -0.13 18.97
CA PHE A 441 9.94 0.41 18.49
C PHE A 441 8.82 0.07 19.47
N LYS A 442 8.27 1.08 20.10
CA LYS A 442 7.08 1.01 20.94
C LYS A 442 5.94 1.71 20.20
N PRO A 443 4.95 0.94 19.71
CA PRO A 443 3.81 1.50 19.03
C PRO A 443 3.03 2.50 19.88
N ASP A 444 2.64 3.62 19.29
CA ASP A 444 1.70 4.55 19.89
C ASP A 444 0.29 3.95 19.76
N GLU A 445 -0.37 3.76 20.91
CA GLU A 445 -1.76 3.34 20.91
C GLU A 445 -2.64 4.46 20.32
N LEU A 446 -3.64 4.04 19.55
CA LEU A 446 -4.63 4.99 19.05
C LEU A 446 -5.34 5.63 20.24
N LYS A 447 -5.14 6.92 20.42
CA LYS A 447 -5.93 7.69 21.38
C LYS A 447 -7.26 8.03 20.72
N PRO A 448 -8.38 7.74 21.39
CA PRO A 448 -9.70 8.07 20.90
C PRO A 448 -9.90 9.57 20.64
#